data_17f05788628fef9324986f9f202c179d
#
_entry.id   17f05788628fef9324986f9f202c179d
#
_cell.length_a   1.000
_cell.length_b   1.000
_cell.length_c   1.000
_cell.angle_alpha   90.00
_cell.angle_beta   90.00
_cell.angle_gamma   90.00
#
_symmetry.space_group_name_H-M   'P 1'
#
loop_
_entity.id
_entity.type
_entity.pdbx_description
1 polymer ?
#
loop_
_entity_poly.entity_id
_entity_poly.type
_entity_poly.pdbx_seq_one_letter_code
_entity_poly.pdbx_strand_id
1 'polypeptide(L)'
;MGAEVIKIEPPGGSQTRLRGPFTKDSDGKPRSLYWASYNSNKKGISLSLDTDEGRQIFLKLVNKSDAILESFQPGYLDSLNIGFETLAKINPKLVHTSMTPFGSTGPYAGFISTDLITSSMGGMPFVSGDEDRPPVRISFPQAELVAGSQAFGATVAALRHSRNSKTGQHVDVSEQIAVMWTLMNATPFPQLHGTDVTRAGAFRKRGPIDARHVFRCADGYVSMNAQAKTLDGFIGWMSEEIEIEKEILGFNIDKWNLKPDSDPNGKEASEFKKVEKAIESFLSIKTKMEIFERALSAGLLVAPCNTVEDIRKSPQLEARSFWIDVYHPEFGKDITHLGPYMKMSETPLKIYSPSPSVGSHNEEIFKSLGIGKSEIKALRKRGII
;
A
#
# COMPACT_ATOMS: atom_id res chain seq x y z
N MET A 1 -3.60 -15.84 4.94
CA MET A 1 -4.51 -16.63 4.09
C MET A 1 -4.15 -18.12 4.09
N GLY A 2 -3.38 -18.60 5.05
CA GLY A 2 -3.07 -20.02 5.23
C GLY A 2 -1.95 -20.58 4.35
N ALA A 3 -1.33 -19.79 3.50
CA ALA A 3 -0.15 -20.21 2.76
C ALA A 3 1.08 -20.30 3.69
N GLU A 4 1.86 -21.37 3.58
CA GLU A 4 3.19 -21.41 4.15
C GLU A 4 4.15 -20.62 3.25
N VAL A 5 4.78 -19.59 3.81
CA VAL A 5 5.70 -18.72 3.06
C VAL A 5 7.10 -18.87 3.61
N ILE A 6 8.02 -19.35 2.78
CA ILE A 6 9.44 -19.45 3.09
C ILE A 6 10.16 -18.25 2.47
N LYS A 7 10.68 -17.38 3.32
CA LYS A 7 11.50 -16.23 2.89
C LYS A 7 12.95 -16.68 2.81
N ILE A 8 13.49 -16.67 1.60
CA ILE A 8 14.91 -16.96 1.36
C ILE A 8 15.70 -15.66 1.38
N GLU A 9 16.77 -15.63 2.14
CA GLU A 9 17.68 -14.49 2.27
C GLU A 9 19.13 -14.96 2.03
N PRO A 10 20.02 -14.08 1.55
CA PRO A 10 21.44 -14.42 1.55
C PRO A 10 21.93 -14.64 3.01
N PRO A 11 23.06 -15.32 3.23
CA PRO A 11 23.57 -15.63 4.59
C PRO A 11 23.77 -14.43 5.52
N GLY A 12 23.96 -13.22 4.96
CA GLY A 12 24.03 -11.96 5.72
C GLY A 12 22.68 -11.30 6.00
N GLY A 13 21.58 -11.87 5.51
CA GLY A 13 20.25 -11.27 5.56
C GLY A 13 19.95 -10.34 4.37
N SER A 14 18.67 -10.05 4.18
CA SER A 14 18.18 -9.19 3.10
C SER A 14 18.50 -7.71 3.36
N GLN A 15 18.77 -6.94 2.31
CA GLN A 15 18.93 -5.49 2.36
C GLN A 15 17.68 -4.77 2.92
N THR A 16 16.52 -5.36 2.82
CA THR A 16 15.29 -4.81 3.42
C THR A 16 15.32 -4.75 4.94
N ARG A 17 16.20 -5.50 5.60
CA ARG A 17 16.48 -5.40 7.04
C ARG A 17 17.18 -4.09 7.42
N LEU A 18 17.77 -3.40 6.44
CA LEU A 18 18.45 -2.12 6.61
C LEU A 18 17.56 -0.92 6.25
N ARG A 19 16.28 -1.16 5.96
CA ARG A 19 15.30 -0.07 5.73
C ARG A 19 14.72 0.41 7.08
N GLY A 20 14.76 1.72 7.32
CA GLY A 20 14.10 2.35 8.46
C GLY A 20 12.57 2.43 8.32
N PRO A 21 11.90 2.88 9.37
CA PRO A 21 12.45 3.35 10.63
C PRO A 21 13.01 2.20 11.49
N PHE A 22 13.90 2.57 12.42
CA PHE A 22 14.55 1.61 13.30
C PHE A 22 14.13 1.80 14.75
N THR A 23 14.15 0.70 15.50
CA THR A 23 14.07 0.69 16.96
C THR A 23 15.20 -0.18 17.53
N LYS A 24 15.45 -0.09 18.82
CA LYS A 24 16.44 -0.96 19.50
C LYS A 24 15.75 -2.22 20.01
N ASP A 25 16.40 -3.38 19.82
CA ASP A 25 16.00 -4.63 20.47
C ASP A 25 16.43 -4.67 21.96
N SER A 26 16.18 -5.79 22.62
CA SER A 26 16.56 -6.01 24.03
C SER A 26 18.07 -5.89 24.28
N ASP A 27 18.89 -6.16 23.27
CA ASP A 27 20.35 -6.08 23.33
C ASP A 27 20.87 -4.69 22.88
N GLY A 28 19.98 -3.74 22.59
CA GLY A 28 20.33 -2.39 22.12
C GLY A 28 20.71 -2.32 20.64
N LYS A 29 20.53 -3.39 19.86
CA LYS A 29 20.85 -3.43 18.43
C LYS A 29 19.70 -2.84 17.59
N PRO A 30 19.99 -2.12 16.50
CA PRO A 30 18.96 -1.58 15.62
C PRO A 30 18.20 -2.69 14.90
N ARG A 31 16.87 -2.58 14.90
CA ARG A 31 15.94 -3.46 14.15
C ARG A 31 15.02 -2.65 13.29
N SER A 32 14.84 -3.07 12.06
CA SER A 32 13.95 -2.45 11.08
C SER A 32 12.48 -2.73 11.43
N LEU A 33 11.72 -1.68 11.68
CA LEU A 33 10.26 -1.78 11.82
C LEU A 33 9.60 -2.11 10.48
N TYR A 34 10.20 -1.69 9.37
CA TYR A 34 9.76 -2.08 8.03
C TYR A 34 9.80 -3.61 7.87
N TRP A 35 10.93 -4.23 8.19
CA TRP A 35 11.06 -5.69 8.16
C TRP A 35 10.04 -6.37 9.08
N ALA A 36 9.92 -5.92 10.31
CA ALA A 36 9.02 -6.49 11.30
C ALA A 36 7.55 -6.47 10.83
N SER A 37 7.12 -5.37 10.20
CA SER A 37 5.74 -5.20 9.75
C SER A 37 5.36 -6.06 8.55
N TYR A 38 6.29 -6.23 7.58
CA TYR A 38 5.94 -6.90 6.31
C TYR A 38 6.35 -8.37 6.23
N ASN A 39 6.95 -8.94 7.26
CA ASN A 39 7.42 -10.33 7.24
C ASN A 39 6.82 -11.23 8.32
N SER A 40 5.75 -10.82 8.99
CA SER A 40 5.00 -11.68 9.92
C SER A 40 4.52 -12.96 9.24
N ASN A 41 4.43 -14.04 9.99
CA ASN A 41 4.00 -15.38 9.54
C ASN A 41 4.91 -16.06 8.50
N LYS A 42 6.08 -15.53 8.20
CA LYS A 42 7.01 -16.17 7.26
C LYS A 42 8.03 -17.04 8.00
N LYS A 43 8.40 -18.16 7.39
CA LYS A 43 9.57 -18.94 7.80
C LYS A 43 10.81 -18.37 7.12
N GLY A 44 11.83 -17.97 7.88
CA GLY A 44 13.07 -17.39 7.34
C GLY A 44 14.16 -18.42 7.21
N ILE A 45 14.72 -18.58 6.01
CA ILE A 45 15.93 -19.36 5.78
C ILE A 45 17.02 -18.48 5.15
N SER A 46 18.26 -18.79 5.43
CA SER A 46 19.41 -18.22 4.72
C SER A 46 19.92 -19.22 3.68
N LEU A 47 20.18 -18.74 2.45
CA LEU A 47 20.69 -19.57 1.36
C LEU A 47 21.36 -18.71 0.30
N SER A 48 22.61 -18.99 -0.04
CA SER A 48 23.32 -18.35 -1.13
C SER A 48 22.98 -18.99 -2.47
N LEU A 49 22.32 -18.23 -3.36
CA LEU A 49 22.05 -18.67 -4.74
C LEU A 49 23.27 -18.53 -5.66
N ASP A 50 24.32 -17.84 -5.21
CA ASP A 50 25.57 -17.68 -5.98
C ASP A 50 26.42 -18.94 -6.03
N THR A 51 26.11 -19.93 -5.16
CA THR A 51 26.83 -21.21 -5.10
C THR A 51 26.02 -22.32 -5.75
N ASP A 52 26.70 -23.29 -6.38
CA ASP A 52 26.02 -24.46 -6.97
C ASP A 52 25.25 -25.25 -5.92
N GLU A 53 25.81 -25.46 -4.75
CA GLU A 53 25.16 -26.16 -3.65
C GLU A 53 23.90 -25.44 -3.18
N GLY A 54 23.95 -24.12 -3.05
CA GLY A 54 22.79 -23.31 -2.70
C GLY A 54 21.69 -23.41 -3.75
N ARG A 55 22.07 -23.36 -5.05
CA ARG A 55 21.11 -23.60 -6.14
C ARG A 55 20.49 -24.98 -6.11
N GLN A 56 21.27 -26.04 -5.83
CA GLN A 56 20.73 -27.38 -5.69
C GLN A 56 19.71 -27.51 -4.55
N ILE A 57 19.96 -26.86 -3.42
CA ILE A 57 19.01 -26.78 -2.31
C ILE A 57 17.76 -26.00 -2.73
N PHE A 58 17.92 -24.88 -3.42
CA PHE A 58 16.81 -24.08 -3.96
C PHE A 58 15.92 -24.92 -4.90
N LEU A 59 16.52 -25.70 -5.81
CA LEU A 59 15.77 -26.58 -6.72
C LEU A 59 14.96 -27.66 -5.97
N LYS A 60 15.48 -28.18 -4.86
CA LYS A 60 14.70 -29.08 -3.98
C LYS A 60 13.49 -28.39 -3.34
N LEU A 61 13.62 -27.10 -2.97
CA LEU A 61 12.49 -26.30 -2.48
C LEU A 61 11.45 -26.08 -3.57
N VAL A 62 11.90 -25.69 -4.77
CA VAL A 62 11.04 -25.48 -5.95
C VAL A 62 10.17 -26.69 -6.26
N ASN A 63 10.75 -27.88 -6.21
CA ASN A 63 10.00 -29.13 -6.47
C ASN A 63 8.87 -29.39 -5.47
N LYS A 64 8.93 -28.76 -4.29
CA LYS A 64 7.90 -28.87 -3.24
C LYS A 64 7.01 -27.64 -3.11
N SER A 65 7.26 -26.60 -3.91
CA SER A 65 6.55 -25.32 -3.83
C SER A 65 5.48 -25.20 -4.90
N ASP A 66 4.35 -24.58 -4.56
CA ASP A 66 3.31 -24.25 -5.54
C ASP A 66 3.63 -22.95 -6.29
N ALA A 67 4.32 -22.02 -5.63
CA ALA A 67 4.68 -20.72 -6.22
C ALA A 67 6.04 -20.22 -5.74
N ILE A 68 6.68 -19.39 -6.57
CA ILE A 68 7.84 -18.58 -6.25
C ILE A 68 7.48 -17.12 -6.52
N LEU A 69 7.87 -16.23 -5.60
CA LEU A 69 7.83 -14.79 -5.79
C LEU A 69 9.25 -14.23 -5.66
N GLU A 70 9.65 -13.42 -6.60
CA GLU A 70 10.97 -12.77 -6.59
C GLU A 70 10.87 -11.33 -7.08
N SER A 71 11.90 -10.52 -6.77
CA SER A 71 12.03 -9.12 -7.19
C SER A 71 13.46 -8.78 -7.57
N PHE A 72 14.15 -9.72 -8.20
CA PHE A 72 15.49 -9.49 -8.75
C PHE A 72 15.44 -8.66 -10.02
N GLN A 73 16.60 -8.18 -10.45
CA GLN A 73 16.72 -7.60 -11.78
C GLN A 73 16.35 -8.64 -12.84
N PRO A 74 15.62 -8.26 -13.90
CA PRO A 74 15.29 -9.15 -14.99
C PRO A 74 16.52 -9.89 -15.53
N GLY A 75 16.39 -11.21 -15.70
CA GLY A 75 17.47 -12.08 -16.16
C GLY A 75 18.45 -12.55 -15.08
N TYR A 76 18.36 -12.07 -13.83
CA TYR A 76 19.27 -12.53 -12.77
C TYR A 76 19.15 -14.04 -12.51
N LEU A 77 17.93 -14.56 -12.32
CA LEU A 77 17.74 -15.99 -12.10
C LEU A 77 18.12 -16.82 -13.34
N ASP A 78 17.92 -16.28 -14.53
CA ASP A 78 18.36 -16.93 -15.78
C ASP A 78 19.88 -17.05 -15.86
N SER A 79 20.62 -16.01 -15.45
CA SER A 79 22.08 -16.02 -15.38
C SER A 79 22.63 -17.08 -14.43
N LEU A 80 21.84 -17.46 -13.43
CA LEU A 80 22.14 -18.54 -12.49
C LEU A 80 21.61 -19.92 -12.95
N ASN A 81 21.05 -20.02 -14.14
CA ASN A 81 20.37 -21.21 -14.68
C ASN A 81 19.21 -21.73 -13.80
N ILE A 82 18.52 -20.84 -13.09
CA ILE A 82 17.33 -21.11 -12.27
C ILE A 82 16.18 -20.16 -12.60
N GLY A 83 16.11 -19.68 -13.86
CA GLY A 83 14.97 -18.92 -14.37
C GLY A 83 13.74 -19.78 -14.63
N PHE A 84 12.61 -19.15 -15.01
CA PHE A 84 11.32 -19.81 -15.16
C PHE A 84 11.36 -21.07 -16.04
N GLU A 85 11.99 -20.99 -17.21
CA GLU A 85 12.08 -22.13 -18.16
C GLU A 85 12.77 -23.37 -17.56
N THR A 86 13.78 -23.15 -16.71
CA THR A 86 14.45 -24.23 -15.99
C THR A 86 13.58 -24.77 -14.87
N LEU A 87 12.96 -23.88 -14.09
CA LEU A 87 12.13 -24.27 -12.96
C LEU A 87 10.85 -25.00 -13.41
N ALA A 88 10.25 -24.59 -14.52
CA ALA A 88 9.08 -25.24 -15.11
C ALA A 88 9.35 -26.69 -15.55
N LYS A 89 10.58 -27.03 -15.97
CA LYS A 89 10.97 -28.43 -16.27
C LYS A 89 11.02 -29.29 -15.01
N ILE A 90 11.37 -28.71 -13.87
CA ILE A 90 11.45 -29.40 -12.57
C ILE A 90 10.06 -29.53 -11.94
N ASN A 91 9.27 -28.46 -12.00
CA ASN A 91 7.91 -28.39 -11.48
C ASN A 91 6.97 -27.77 -12.52
N PRO A 92 6.37 -28.55 -13.40
CA PRO A 92 5.48 -28.04 -14.46
C PRO A 92 4.24 -27.28 -13.96
N LYS A 93 3.91 -27.39 -12.68
CA LYS A 93 2.77 -26.71 -12.06
C LYS A 93 3.16 -25.40 -11.38
N LEU A 94 4.44 -25.07 -11.36
CA LEU A 94 4.96 -23.93 -10.63
C LEU A 94 4.39 -22.61 -11.18
N VAL A 95 3.91 -21.76 -10.29
CA VAL A 95 3.65 -20.35 -10.60
C VAL A 95 4.89 -19.56 -10.21
N HIS A 96 5.48 -18.86 -11.16
CA HIS A 96 6.64 -18.00 -10.92
C HIS A 96 6.20 -16.54 -11.10
N THR A 97 6.18 -15.75 -10.03
CA THR A 97 5.82 -14.34 -10.07
C THR A 97 7.06 -13.47 -9.89
N SER A 98 7.38 -12.68 -10.91
CA SER A 98 8.43 -11.66 -10.87
C SER A 98 7.78 -10.29 -10.67
N MET A 99 8.27 -9.51 -9.70
CA MET A 99 7.83 -8.15 -9.45
C MET A 99 9.03 -7.22 -9.63
N THR A 100 9.01 -6.41 -10.68
CA THR A 100 10.13 -5.54 -11.06
C THR A 100 9.66 -4.11 -11.30
N PRO A 101 10.53 -3.09 -11.22
CA PRO A 101 10.12 -1.70 -11.40
C PRO A 101 9.36 -1.43 -12.71
N PHE A 102 9.81 -2.02 -13.84
CA PHE A 102 9.28 -1.71 -15.17
C PHE A 102 8.78 -2.94 -15.95
N GLY A 103 8.74 -4.11 -15.33
CA GLY A 103 8.46 -5.37 -16.01
C GLY A 103 9.73 -6.05 -16.51
N SER A 104 9.59 -7.32 -16.92
CA SER A 104 10.72 -8.15 -17.38
C SER A 104 11.17 -7.85 -18.82
N THR A 105 10.39 -7.06 -19.57
CA THR A 105 10.63 -6.73 -20.99
C THR A 105 10.48 -5.23 -21.26
N GLY A 106 10.96 -4.79 -22.41
CA GLY A 106 10.86 -3.40 -22.84
C GLY A 106 12.13 -2.57 -22.57
N PRO A 107 12.15 -1.30 -23.03
CA PRO A 107 13.38 -0.49 -23.03
C PRO A 107 13.89 -0.13 -21.63
N TYR A 108 13.05 -0.20 -20.60
CA TYR A 108 13.41 0.16 -19.23
C TYR A 108 13.55 -1.05 -18.29
N ALA A 109 13.40 -2.28 -18.77
CA ALA A 109 13.47 -3.49 -17.95
C ALA A 109 14.75 -3.59 -17.10
N GLY A 110 15.89 -3.17 -17.64
CA GLY A 110 17.19 -3.18 -16.96
C GLY A 110 17.50 -1.95 -16.10
N PHE A 111 16.59 -0.96 -15.99
CA PHE A 111 16.85 0.23 -15.19
C PHE A 111 16.78 -0.06 -13.69
N ILE A 112 17.80 0.42 -12.97
CA ILE A 112 17.80 0.43 -11.52
C ILE A 112 16.82 1.50 -11.05
N SER A 113 15.92 1.12 -10.15
CA SER A 113 14.88 2.02 -9.67
C SER A 113 14.76 2.00 -8.15
N THR A 114 14.01 2.96 -7.65
CA THR A 114 13.53 3.05 -6.27
C THR A 114 12.04 3.35 -6.33
N ASP A 115 11.33 3.17 -5.22
CA ASP A 115 9.90 3.51 -5.13
C ASP A 115 9.59 4.93 -5.65
N LEU A 116 10.44 5.90 -5.34
CA LEU A 116 10.27 7.28 -5.82
C LEU A 116 10.33 7.37 -7.35
N ILE A 117 11.31 6.71 -7.97
CA ILE A 117 11.48 6.75 -9.42
C ILE A 117 10.31 6.03 -10.10
N THR A 118 9.98 4.84 -9.62
CA THR A 118 8.87 4.03 -10.17
C THR A 118 7.53 4.74 -10.03
N SER A 119 7.25 5.33 -8.86
CA SER A 119 6.05 6.13 -8.63
C SER A 119 5.98 7.37 -9.54
N SER A 120 7.14 8.02 -9.77
CA SER A 120 7.21 9.19 -10.66
C SER A 120 6.92 8.82 -12.10
N MET A 121 7.51 7.73 -12.58
CA MET A 121 7.25 7.21 -13.94
C MET A 121 5.84 6.62 -14.08
N GLY A 122 5.19 6.22 -12.98
CA GLY A 122 3.78 5.84 -12.92
C GLY A 122 2.80 7.01 -12.80
N GLY A 123 3.30 8.26 -12.68
CA GLY A 123 2.51 9.50 -12.68
C GLY A 123 1.96 9.96 -11.32
N MET A 124 2.11 9.18 -10.25
CA MET A 124 1.52 9.51 -8.95
C MET A 124 1.99 10.85 -8.35
N PRO A 125 3.27 11.21 -8.34
CA PRO A 125 3.72 12.52 -7.85
C PRO A 125 3.17 13.69 -8.67
N PHE A 126 2.98 13.52 -9.98
CA PHE A 126 2.48 14.59 -10.84
C PHE A 126 1.08 15.07 -10.42
N VAL A 127 0.21 14.17 -9.96
CA VAL A 127 -1.15 14.46 -9.51
C VAL A 127 -1.24 14.75 -8.00
N SER A 128 -0.10 14.76 -7.29
CA SER A 128 -0.04 14.95 -5.83
C SER A 128 0.54 16.31 -5.46
N GLY A 129 -0.09 17.01 -4.52
CA GLY A 129 0.34 18.31 -4.02
C GLY A 129 -0.48 19.50 -4.56
N ASP A 130 -0.05 20.70 -4.23
CA ASP A 130 -0.68 21.95 -4.65
C ASP A 130 -0.32 22.31 -6.09
N GLU A 131 -1.21 22.98 -6.79
CA GLU A 131 -1.04 23.31 -8.22
C GLU A 131 0.13 24.29 -8.45
N ASP A 132 0.29 25.25 -7.54
CA ASP A 132 1.30 26.31 -7.59
C ASP A 132 2.69 25.86 -7.07
N ARG A 133 2.85 24.59 -6.69
CA ARG A 133 4.08 24.03 -6.13
C ARG A 133 4.59 22.84 -6.95
N PRO A 134 5.87 22.48 -6.81
CA PRO A 134 6.39 21.28 -7.43
C PRO A 134 5.61 20.02 -7.00
N PRO A 135 5.56 18.97 -7.85
CA PRO A 135 5.03 17.68 -7.46
C PRO A 135 5.63 17.16 -6.16
N VAL A 136 4.81 16.50 -5.34
CA VAL A 136 5.26 15.93 -4.06
C VAL A 136 5.21 14.40 -4.09
N ARG A 137 6.16 13.78 -3.39
CA ARG A 137 6.13 12.33 -3.16
C ARG A 137 5.22 12.00 -1.99
N ILE A 138 4.66 10.82 -1.98
CA ILE A 138 4.05 10.25 -0.79
C ILE A 138 5.17 9.81 0.17
N SER A 139 4.98 10.04 1.47
CA SER A 139 6.03 9.85 2.49
C SER A 139 6.46 8.40 2.69
N PHE A 140 5.60 7.45 2.32
CA PHE A 140 5.89 6.01 2.41
C PHE A 140 5.96 5.38 1.01
N PRO A 141 6.71 4.26 0.83
CA PRO A 141 6.74 3.52 -0.42
C PRO A 141 5.32 3.13 -0.85
N GLN A 142 4.96 3.41 -2.10
CA GLN A 142 3.65 3.09 -2.66
C GLN A 142 3.75 2.11 -3.82
N ALA A 143 4.71 2.27 -4.71
CA ALA A 143 4.85 1.43 -5.88
C ALA A 143 5.06 -0.04 -5.50
N GLU A 144 6.01 -0.31 -4.59
CA GLU A 144 6.28 -1.65 -4.09
C GLU A 144 5.04 -2.28 -3.39
N LEU A 145 4.28 -1.49 -2.60
CA LEU A 145 3.12 -1.99 -1.86
C LEU A 145 1.93 -2.29 -2.78
N VAL A 146 1.64 -1.41 -3.73
CA VAL A 146 0.58 -1.60 -4.71
C VAL A 146 0.90 -2.78 -5.62
N ALA A 147 2.13 -2.86 -6.13
CA ALA A 147 2.59 -3.98 -6.95
C ALA A 147 2.56 -5.30 -6.18
N GLY A 148 2.99 -5.32 -4.92
CA GLY A 148 2.90 -6.50 -4.05
C GLY A 148 1.47 -7.00 -3.86
N SER A 149 0.50 -6.09 -3.73
CA SER A 149 -0.92 -6.44 -3.67
C SER A 149 -1.43 -7.04 -4.97
N GLN A 150 -1.03 -6.47 -6.13
CA GLN A 150 -1.39 -7.01 -7.45
C GLN A 150 -0.70 -8.35 -7.72
N ALA A 151 0.59 -8.47 -7.38
CA ALA A 151 1.34 -9.72 -7.50
C ALA A 151 0.70 -10.85 -6.70
N PHE A 152 0.23 -10.55 -5.48
CA PHE A 152 -0.53 -11.51 -4.68
C PHE A 152 -1.80 -11.98 -5.41
N GLY A 153 -2.65 -11.05 -5.88
CA GLY A 153 -3.88 -11.39 -6.59
C GLY A 153 -3.62 -12.21 -7.87
N ALA A 154 -2.64 -11.80 -8.66
CA ALA A 154 -2.24 -12.50 -9.88
C ALA A 154 -1.68 -13.90 -9.59
N THR A 155 -0.85 -14.05 -8.55
CA THR A 155 -0.33 -15.35 -8.11
C THR A 155 -1.46 -16.30 -7.70
N VAL A 156 -2.44 -15.83 -6.93
CA VAL A 156 -3.59 -16.66 -6.52
C VAL A 156 -4.43 -17.10 -7.74
N ALA A 157 -4.67 -16.20 -8.69
CA ALA A 157 -5.37 -16.54 -9.94
C ALA A 157 -4.58 -17.57 -10.77
N ALA A 158 -3.26 -17.39 -10.89
CA ALA A 158 -2.39 -18.33 -11.58
C ALA A 158 -2.32 -19.69 -10.88
N LEU A 159 -2.30 -19.74 -9.54
CA LEU A 159 -2.38 -20.99 -8.77
C LEU A 159 -3.69 -21.73 -9.01
N ARG A 160 -4.82 -21.01 -9.07
CA ARG A 160 -6.11 -21.62 -9.43
C ARG A 160 -6.06 -22.23 -10.83
N HIS A 161 -5.49 -21.51 -11.80
CA HIS A 161 -5.28 -22.04 -13.14
C HIS A 161 -4.41 -23.31 -13.10
N SER A 162 -3.25 -23.26 -12.45
CA SER A 162 -2.32 -24.38 -12.36
C SER A 162 -2.94 -25.64 -11.70
N ARG A 163 -3.77 -25.46 -10.67
CA ARG A 163 -4.47 -26.58 -10.04
C ARG A 163 -5.42 -27.28 -10.99
N ASN A 164 -6.10 -26.53 -11.86
CA ASN A 164 -7.07 -27.08 -12.83
C ASN A 164 -6.40 -27.64 -14.08
N SER A 165 -5.48 -26.89 -14.69
CA SER A 165 -4.82 -27.26 -15.95
C SER A 165 -3.63 -28.20 -15.77
N LYS A 166 -3.08 -28.30 -14.56
CA LYS A 166 -1.80 -28.96 -14.24
C LYS A 166 -0.58 -28.27 -14.86
N THR A 167 -0.74 -27.05 -15.34
CA THR A 167 0.32 -26.25 -15.98
C THR A 167 0.48 -24.94 -15.23
N GLY A 168 1.71 -24.66 -14.77
CA GLY A 168 2.11 -23.40 -14.18
C GLY A 168 2.32 -22.30 -15.22
N GLN A 169 2.70 -21.12 -14.77
CA GLN A 169 3.00 -19.98 -15.65
C GLN A 169 3.89 -18.97 -14.98
N HIS A 170 4.54 -18.14 -15.80
CA HIS A 170 5.21 -16.92 -15.35
C HIS A 170 4.19 -15.78 -15.26
N VAL A 171 4.27 -15.02 -14.16
CA VAL A 171 3.47 -13.83 -13.91
C VAL A 171 4.44 -12.65 -13.78
N ASP A 172 4.41 -11.73 -14.73
CA ASP A 172 5.26 -10.54 -14.74
C ASP A 172 4.46 -9.34 -14.22
N VAL A 173 4.90 -8.73 -13.13
CA VAL A 173 4.27 -7.59 -12.49
C VAL A 173 5.19 -6.39 -12.50
N SER A 174 4.80 -5.34 -13.20
CA SER A 174 5.50 -4.06 -13.23
C SER A 174 4.97 -3.13 -12.13
N GLU A 175 5.86 -2.62 -11.27
CA GLU A 175 5.49 -1.62 -10.26
C GLU A 175 4.97 -0.34 -10.90
N GLN A 176 5.56 0.11 -12.02
CA GLN A 176 5.08 1.28 -12.76
C GLN A 176 3.64 1.09 -13.22
N ILE A 177 3.31 -0.07 -13.81
CA ILE A 177 1.93 -0.36 -14.24
C ILE A 177 1.00 -0.42 -13.03
N ALA A 178 1.44 -1.02 -11.93
CA ALA A 178 0.66 -1.08 -10.70
C ALA A 178 0.28 0.32 -10.19
N VAL A 179 1.21 1.27 -10.20
CA VAL A 179 0.95 2.67 -9.87
C VAL A 179 -0.04 3.29 -10.85
N MET A 180 0.14 3.09 -12.16
CA MET A 180 -0.77 3.62 -13.19
C MET A 180 -2.21 3.14 -13.01
N TRP A 181 -2.42 1.92 -12.55
CA TRP A 181 -3.77 1.40 -12.24
C TRP A 181 -4.49 2.20 -11.16
N THR A 182 -3.77 2.85 -10.24
CA THR A 182 -4.36 3.76 -9.25
C THR A 182 -4.82 5.07 -9.86
N LEU A 183 -4.31 5.40 -11.06
CA LEU A 183 -4.61 6.63 -11.83
C LEU A 183 -5.47 6.35 -13.07
N MET A 184 -6.20 5.25 -13.07
CA MET A 184 -6.98 4.79 -14.23
C MET A 184 -7.94 5.84 -14.78
N ASN A 185 -8.50 6.70 -13.93
CA ASN A 185 -9.39 7.79 -14.33
C ASN A 185 -8.64 8.98 -14.99
N ALA A 186 -7.34 9.09 -14.80
CA ALA A 186 -6.53 10.17 -15.35
C ALA A 186 -6.03 9.87 -16.77
N THR A 187 -5.79 8.60 -17.09
CA THR A 187 -5.19 8.19 -18.37
C THR A 187 -6.00 8.54 -19.62
N PRO A 188 -7.34 8.54 -19.64
CA PRO A 188 -8.12 8.95 -20.81
C PRO A 188 -8.27 10.48 -20.98
N PHE A 189 -7.91 11.28 -19.96
CA PHE A 189 -8.11 12.73 -19.98
C PHE A 189 -7.47 13.44 -21.18
N PRO A 190 -6.19 13.21 -21.51
CA PRO A 190 -5.56 13.86 -22.66
C PRO A 190 -6.29 13.57 -23.98
N GLN A 191 -6.80 12.36 -24.15
CA GLN A 191 -7.50 11.94 -25.36
C GLN A 191 -8.90 12.55 -25.48
N LEU A 192 -9.61 12.70 -24.35
CA LEU A 192 -11.01 13.14 -24.32
C LEU A 192 -11.16 14.65 -24.11
N HIS A 193 -10.22 15.27 -23.41
CA HIS A 193 -10.30 16.68 -23.01
C HIS A 193 -9.14 17.53 -23.53
N GLY A 194 -8.13 16.93 -24.18
CA GLY A 194 -6.95 17.65 -24.68
C GLY A 194 -6.03 18.22 -23.59
N THR A 195 -6.24 17.84 -22.33
CA THR A 195 -5.48 18.33 -21.16
C THR A 195 -5.14 17.20 -20.22
N ASP A 196 -4.05 17.31 -19.48
CA ASP A 196 -3.72 16.39 -18.40
C ASP A 196 -4.52 16.66 -17.12
N VAL A 197 -4.72 15.62 -16.31
CA VAL A 197 -5.17 15.78 -14.93
C VAL A 197 -4.05 16.38 -14.13
N THR A 198 -4.23 17.57 -13.58
CA THR A 198 -3.25 18.23 -12.72
C THR A 198 -3.53 17.97 -11.25
N ARG A 199 -2.52 18.21 -10.41
CA ARG A 199 -2.68 18.23 -8.95
C ARG A 199 -3.55 19.41 -8.53
N ALA A 200 -4.28 19.25 -7.46
CA ALA A 200 -5.22 20.26 -6.97
C ALA A 200 -5.15 20.48 -5.44
N GLY A 201 -4.19 19.86 -4.75
CA GLY A 201 -4.01 20.04 -3.31
C GLY A 201 -5.26 19.72 -2.50
N ALA A 202 -5.70 20.71 -1.74
CA ALA A 202 -6.90 20.63 -0.92
C ALA A 202 -8.22 20.73 -1.72
N PHE A 203 -8.15 20.90 -3.03
CA PHE A 203 -9.31 21.15 -3.89
C PHE A 203 -9.59 19.98 -4.81
N ARG A 204 -10.82 19.90 -5.29
CA ARG A 204 -11.22 19.06 -6.42
C ARG A 204 -11.69 19.96 -7.56
N LYS A 205 -11.07 19.82 -8.71
CA LYS A 205 -11.51 20.49 -9.95
C LYS A 205 -12.80 19.85 -10.45
N ARG A 206 -13.86 20.65 -10.50
CA ARG A 206 -15.16 20.25 -11.03
C ARG A 206 -15.57 21.24 -12.12
N GLY A 207 -15.06 21.03 -13.34
CA GLY A 207 -15.29 22.00 -14.40
C GLY A 207 -14.60 23.33 -14.09
N PRO A 208 -15.28 24.47 -14.24
CA PRO A 208 -14.66 25.80 -14.10
C PRO A 208 -14.40 26.24 -12.66
N ILE A 209 -14.94 25.57 -11.65
CA ILE A 209 -14.78 25.95 -10.23
C ILE A 209 -14.13 24.85 -9.44
N ASP A 210 -13.09 25.23 -8.68
CA ASP A 210 -12.43 24.34 -7.72
C ASP A 210 -13.20 24.37 -6.42
N ALA A 211 -13.66 23.21 -5.95
CA ALA A 211 -14.30 23.05 -4.67
C ALA A 211 -13.29 22.53 -3.63
N ARG A 212 -13.19 23.19 -2.48
CA ARG A 212 -12.34 22.76 -1.38
C ARG A 212 -12.87 21.44 -0.80
N HIS A 213 -11.99 20.49 -0.62
CA HIS A 213 -12.29 19.18 -0.01
C HIS A 213 -11.60 18.96 1.31
N VAL A 214 -10.51 19.68 1.60
CA VAL A 214 -9.80 19.59 2.87
C VAL A 214 -9.82 20.95 3.55
N PHE A 215 -10.38 21.00 4.75
CA PHE A 215 -10.55 22.21 5.56
C PHE A 215 -9.72 22.11 6.82
N ARG A 216 -9.16 23.25 7.25
CA ARG A 216 -8.53 23.36 8.55
C ARG A 216 -9.59 23.41 9.65
N CYS A 217 -9.31 22.76 10.77
CA CYS A 217 -10.09 22.83 12.00
C CYS A 217 -9.18 23.14 13.20
N ALA A 218 -9.72 23.25 14.40
CA ALA A 218 -8.98 23.71 15.57
C ALA A 218 -7.76 22.83 15.90
N ASP A 219 -7.86 21.52 15.68
CA ASP A 219 -6.84 20.50 16.04
C ASP A 219 -6.31 19.70 14.83
N GLY A 220 -6.48 20.20 13.61
CA GLY A 220 -5.96 19.56 12.41
C GLY A 220 -6.75 19.86 11.16
N TYR A 221 -7.17 18.80 10.45
CA TYR A 221 -7.89 18.92 9.19
C TYR A 221 -9.06 17.93 9.12
N VAL A 222 -10.09 18.30 8.38
CA VAL A 222 -11.21 17.44 7.98
C VAL A 222 -11.34 17.43 6.48
N SER A 223 -11.73 16.29 5.91
CA SER A 223 -12.13 16.19 4.51
C SER A 223 -13.65 16.20 4.39
N MET A 224 -14.17 16.95 3.44
CA MET A 224 -15.60 17.10 3.19
C MET A 224 -15.89 16.88 1.71
N ASN A 225 -16.87 16.04 1.41
CA ASN A 225 -17.41 15.98 0.07
C ASN A 225 -18.53 17.02 -0.05
N ALA A 226 -18.23 18.14 -0.71
CA ALA A 226 -19.15 19.26 -0.93
C ALA A 226 -20.29 18.89 -1.91
N GLN A 227 -21.16 17.96 -1.49
CA GLN A 227 -22.41 17.64 -2.19
C GLN A 227 -23.58 18.42 -1.58
N ALA A 228 -24.67 18.53 -2.33
CA ALA A 228 -25.88 19.27 -1.95
C ALA A 228 -26.26 19.08 -0.49
N LYS A 229 -26.57 17.86 -0.10
CA LYS A 229 -27.02 17.52 1.27
C LYS A 229 -25.98 17.90 2.34
N THR A 230 -24.68 17.76 2.03
CA THR A 230 -23.62 18.08 3.00
C THR A 230 -23.52 19.57 3.24
N LEU A 231 -23.61 20.38 2.18
CA LEU A 231 -23.53 21.84 2.29
C LEU A 231 -24.77 22.42 2.96
N ASP A 232 -25.97 21.97 2.58
CA ASP A 232 -27.22 22.36 3.25
C ASP A 232 -27.19 22.03 4.75
N GLY A 233 -26.70 20.83 5.08
CA GLY A 233 -26.55 20.42 6.48
C GLY A 233 -25.54 21.28 7.24
N PHE A 234 -24.45 21.71 6.60
CA PHE A 234 -23.49 22.65 7.22
C PHE A 234 -24.06 24.05 7.39
N ILE A 235 -24.77 24.56 6.39
CA ILE A 235 -25.45 25.86 6.49
C ILE A 235 -26.47 25.83 7.63
N GLY A 236 -27.26 24.75 7.73
CA GLY A 236 -28.19 24.53 8.82
C GLY A 236 -27.49 24.53 10.18
N TRP A 237 -26.42 23.76 10.32
CA TRP A 237 -25.67 23.72 11.57
C TRP A 237 -25.03 25.07 11.93
N MET A 238 -24.46 25.77 10.96
CA MET A 238 -23.92 27.11 11.19
C MET A 238 -25.02 28.09 11.70
N SER A 239 -26.24 28.00 11.13
CA SER A 239 -27.35 28.86 11.52
C SER A 239 -27.90 28.59 12.93
N GLU A 240 -27.64 27.39 13.48
CA GLU A 240 -27.97 27.05 14.87
C GLU A 240 -27.03 27.71 15.89
N GLU A 241 -25.78 27.98 15.50
CA GLU A 241 -24.73 28.40 16.42
C GLU A 241 -24.23 29.85 16.23
N ILE A 242 -24.33 30.36 15.00
CA ILE A 242 -23.84 31.68 14.65
C ILE A 242 -24.85 32.44 13.79
N GLU A 243 -24.79 33.79 13.85
CA GLU A 243 -25.52 34.63 12.91
C GLU A 243 -24.81 34.53 11.53
N ILE A 244 -25.55 34.11 10.50
CA ILE A 244 -25.02 34.00 9.14
C ILE A 244 -25.77 34.91 8.18
N GLU A 245 -25.06 35.39 7.16
CA GLU A 245 -25.60 36.29 6.15
C GLU A 245 -26.77 35.63 5.40
N LYS A 246 -27.80 36.44 5.10
CA LYS A 246 -28.99 35.99 4.37
C LYS A 246 -28.66 35.37 2.99
N GLU A 247 -27.58 35.85 2.38
CA GLU A 247 -27.10 35.32 1.09
C GLU A 247 -26.61 33.88 1.21
N ILE A 248 -25.95 33.52 2.34
CA ILE A 248 -25.51 32.15 2.61
C ILE A 248 -26.69 31.25 2.93
N LEU A 249 -27.67 31.72 3.74
CA LEU A 249 -28.89 30.99 4.06
C LEU A 249 -29.74 30.71 2.79
N GLY A 250 -29.75 31.64 1.83
CA GLY A 250 -30.48 31.52 0.57
C GLY A 250 -29.71 30.78 -0.53
N PHE A 251 -28.53 30.26 -0.25
CA PHE A 251 -27.74 29.55 -1.24
C PHE A 251 -28.43 28.26 -1.69
N ASN A 252 -28.73 28.18 -2.97
CA ASN A 252 -29.39 27.02 -3.56
C ASN A 252 -28.36 26.15 -4.27
N ILE A 253 -28.07 25.03 -3.65
CA ILE A 253 -27.06 24.10 -4.08
C ILE A 253 -27.46 23.28 -5.32
N ASP A 254 -28.74 23.14 -5.61
CA ASP A 254 -29.21 22.47 -6.84
C ASP A 254 -28.84 23.27 -8.09
N LYS A 255 -28.72 24.60 -7.94
CA LYS A 255 -28.11 25.46 -8.94
C LYS A 255 -26.60 25.26 -9.10
N TRP A 256 -26.01 24.57 -8.16
CA TRP A 256 -24.57 24.38 -8.03
C TRP A 256 -24.00 23.20 -8.81
N ASN A 257 -24.79 22.43 -9.49
CA ASN A 257 -24.33 21.55 -10.55
C ASN A 257 -23.79 22.40 -11.71
N LEU A 258 -22.64 23.04 -11.43
CA LEU A 258 -21.94 23.84 -12.40
C LEU A 258 -21.73 23.03 -13.66
N LYS A 259 -22.37 23.50 -14.72
CA LYS A 259 -22.15 22.93 -16.02
C LYS A 259 -20.69 23.17 -16.44
N PRO A 260 -20.13 22.33 -17.30
CA PRO A 260 -18.75 22.52 -17.80
C PRO A 260 -18.50 23.91 -18.42
N ASP A 261 -19.55 24.59 -18.84
CA ASP A 261 -19.55 25.93 -19.47
C ASP A 261 -19.88 27.08 -18.50
N SER A 262 -20.00 26.83 -17.18
CA SER A 262 -20.23 27.90 -16.20
C SER A 262 -19.04 28.85 -16.12
N ASP A 263 -19.33 30.16 -15.98
CA ASP A 263 -18.31 31.18 -15.85
C ASP A 263 -17.63 31.08 -14.45
N PRO A 264 -16.29 30.80 -14.37
CA PRO A 264 -15.58 30.71 -13.12
C PRO A 264 -15.52 32.04 -12.32
N ASN A 265 -15.81 33.16 -12.97
CA ASN A 265 -15.87 34.48 -12.38
C ASN A 265 -17.31 35.00 -12.26
N GLY A 266 -18.28 34.20 -12.63
CA GLY A 266 -19.69 34.55 -12.59
C GLY A 266 -20.27 34.65 -11.19
N LYS A 267 -21.51 35.10 -11.11
CA LYS A 267 -22.24 35.30 -9.84
C LYS A 267 -22.32 34.02 -9.02
N GLU A 268 -22.63 32.89 -9.65
CA GLU A 268 -22.75 31.57 -8.97
C GLU A 268 -21.43 31.13 -8.34
N ALA A 269 -20.32 31.32 -9.06
CA ALA A 269 -18.98 31.02 -8.54
C ALA A 269 -18.61 31.89 -7.34
N SER A 270 -18.97 33.18 -7.39
CA SER A 270 -18.76 34.13 -6.29
C SER A 270 -19.59 33.76 -5.06
N GLU A 271 -20.86 33.41 -5.23
CA GLU A 271 -21.73 32.95 -4.15
C GLU A 271 -21.19 31.68 -3.48
N PHE A 272 -20.71 30.72 -4.24
CA PHE A 272 -20.10 29.51 -3.70
C PHE A 272 -18.85 29.82 -2.88
N LYS A 273 -17.95 30.63 -3.40
CA LYS A 273 -16.73 31.01 -2.64
C LYS A 273 -17.07 31.67 -1.30
N LYS A 274 -18.17 32.44 -1.20
CA LYS A 274 -18.65 33.01 0.07
C LYS A 274 -19.08 31.91 1.05
N VAL A 275 -19.87 30.93 0.57
CA VAL A 275 -20.31 29.79 1.38
C VAL A 275 -19.11 28.97 1.85
N GLU A 276 -18.19 28.66 0.95
CA GLU A 276 -16.96 27.90 1.27
C GLU A 276 -16.15 28.61 2.35
N LYS A 277 -15.96 29.94 2.24
CA LYS A 277 -15.25 30.74 3.22
C LYS A 277 -15.95 30.78 4.59
N ALA A 278 -17.28 30.85 4.60
CA ALA A 278 -18.05 30.81 5.85
C ALA A 278 -17.90 29.45 6.55
N ILE A 279 -17.99 28.37 5.80
CA ILE A 279 -17.75 27.00 6.30
C ILE A 279 -16.32 26.88 6.84
N GLU A 280 -15.31 27.35 6.10
CA GLU A 280 -13.91 27.33 6.55
C GLU A 280 -13.72 28.07 7.87
N SER A 281 -14.31 29.24 8.01
CA SER A 281 -14.25 30.03 9.25
C SER A 281 -14.94 29.31 10.41
N PHE A 282 -16.09 28.70 10.18
CA PHE A 282 -16.83 27.95 11.20
C PHE A 282 -16.07 26.68 11.63
N LEU A 283 -15.53 25.90 10.68
CA LEU A 283 -14.77 24.71 10.98
C LEU A 283 -13.46 25.01 11.72
N SER A 284 -12.86 26.17 11.49
CA SER A 284 -11.58 26.56 12.09
C SER A 284 -11.59 26.63 13.62
N ILE A 285 -12.76 26.82 14.22
CA ILE A 285 -12.95 26.90 15.69
C ILE A 285 -13.48 25.60 16.31
N LYS A 286 -13.75 24.58 15.52
CA LYS A 286 -14.24 23.25 15.94
C LYS A 286 -13.12 22.23 15.91
N THR A 287 -13.18 21.25 16.81
CA THR A 287 -12.27 20.08 16.77
C THR A 287 -12.71 19.06 15.74
N LYS A 288 -11.78 18.21 15.31
CA LYS A 288 -12.07 17.08 14.39
C LYS A 288 -13.22 16.22 14.87
N MET A 289 -13.27 15.95 16.19
CA MET A 289 -14.29 15.05 16.76
C MET A 289 -15.67 15.72 16.84
N GLU A 290 -15.76 17.00 17.27
CA GLU A 290 -17.03 17.76 17.23
C GLU A 290 -17.62 17.78 15.82
N ILE A 291 -16.78 18.05 14.81
CA ILE A 291 -17.21 18.04 13.42
C ILE A 291 -17.69 16.65 13.00
N PHE A 292 -16.96 15.61 13.35
CA PHE A 292 -17.27 14.24 12.95
C PHE A 292 -18.55 13.71 13.62
N GLU A 293 -18.73 13.93 14.92
CA GLU A 293 -19.93 13.52 15.66
C GLU A 293 -21.17 14.21 15.12
N ARG A 294 -21.09 15.51 14.84
CA ARG A 294 -22.20 16.24 14.20
C ARG A 294 -22.47 15.72 12.80
N ALA A 295 -21.45 15.46 12.02
CA ALA A 295 -21.57 14.91 10.67
C ALA A 295 -22.23 13.52 10.68
N LEU A 296 -21.85 12.64 11.60
CA LEU A 296 -22.45 11.32 11.75
C LEU A 296 -23.95 11.43 12.09
N SER A 297 -24.32 12.27 13.05
CA SER A 297 -25.72 12.44 13.48
C SER A 297 -26.59 13.02 12.38
N ALA A 298 -26.06 13.91 11.55
CA ALA A 298 -26.79 14.58 10.47
C ALA A 298 -26.66 13.88 9.11
N GLY A 299 -25.85 12.81 9.01
CA GLY A 299 -25.60 12.09 7.76
C GLY A 299 -24.85 12.92 6.74
N LEU A 300 -23.89 13.75 7.17
CA LEU A 300 -23.06 14.59 6.31
C LEU A 300 -21.78 13.84 5.92
N LEU A 301 -21.29 14.09 4.72
CA LEU A 301 -20.09 13.46 4.18
C LEU A 301 -18.82 14.22 4.58
N VAL A 302 -18.48 14.13 5.86
CA VAL A 302 -17.29 14.73 6.45
C VAL A 302 -16.58 13.72 7.32
N ALA A 303 -15.24 13.72 7.27
CA ALA A 303 -14.41 12.85 8.08
C ALA A 303 -13.13 13.56 8.53
N PRO A 304 -12.58 13.24 9.71
CA PRO A 304 -11.30 13.76 10.16
C PRO A 304 -10.15 13.24 9.28
N CYS A 305 -9.17 14.07 8.99
CA CYS A 305 -7.87 13.64 8.50
C CYS A 305 -7.07 13.12 9.70
N ASN A 306 -7.18 11.82 9.93
CA ASN A 306 -6.63 11.18 11.12
C ASN A 306 -5.10 11.11 11.10
N THR A 307 -4.47 11.39 12.24
CA THR A 307 -3.10 10.98 12.53
C THR A 307 -3.05 9.48 12.84
N VAL A 308 -1.85 8.90 12.89
CA VAL A 308 -1.68 7.49 13.31
C VAL A 308 -2.22 7.25 14.73
N GLU A 309 -2.07 8.24 15.61
CA GLU A 309 -2.60 8.19 16.98
C GLU A 309 -4.13 8.19 17.00
N ASP A 310 -4.77 9.01 16.16
CA ASP A 310 -6.23 9.03 16.01
C ASP A 310 -6.74 7.66 15.48
N ILE A 311 -6.02 7.07 14.52
CA ILE A 311 -6.35 5.75 13.98
C ILE A 311 -6.30 4.68 15.08
N ARG A 312 -5.27 4.72 15.95
CA ARG A 312 -5.13 3.77 17.06
C ARG A 312 -6.31 3.82 18.03
N LYS A 313 -6.90 5.00 18.24
CA LYS A 313 -8.03 5.24 19.14
C LYS A 313 -9.40 5.09 18.46
N SER A 314 -9.44 4.68 17.20
CA SER A 314 -10.68 4.57 16.42
C SER A 314 -11.62 3.51 17.03
N PRO A 315 -12.81 3.90 17.51
CA PRO A 315 -13.79 2.94 18.04
C PRO A 315 -14.28 1.95 16.97
N GLN A 316 -14.28 2.36 15.71
CA GLN A 316 -14.63 1.48 14.59
C GLN A 316 -13.60 0.35 14.41
N LEU A 317 -12.30 0.64 14.55
CA LEU A 317 -11.25 -0.38 14.44
C LEU A 317 -11.24 -1.29 15.66
N GLU A 318 -11.50 -0.75 16.84
CA GLU A 318 -11.67 -1.52 18.07
C GLU A 318 -12.85 -2.50 17.96
N ALA A 319 -14.04 -2.03 17.58
CA ALA A 319 -15.23 -2.85 17.36
C ALA A 319 -15.02 -3.93 16.28
N ARG A 320 -14.10 -3.70 15.34
CA ARG A 320 -13.72 -4.69 14.34
C ARG A 320 -12.64 -5.67 14.81
N SER A 321 -12.12 -5.51 16.04
CA SER A 321 -10.98 -6.28 16.58
C SER A 321 -9.81 -6.26 15.61
N PHE A 322 -9.47 -5.04 15.15
CA PHE A 322 -8.46 -4.87 14.08
C PHE A 322 -7.04 -5.00 14.61
N TRP A 323 -6.80 -4.64 15.87
CA TRP A 323 -5.47 -4.68 16.47
C TRP A 323 -5.14 -6.07 16.96
N ILE A 324 -3.90 -6.52 16.70
CA ILE A 324 -3.42 -7.85 17.11
C ILE A 324 -2.09 -7.68 17.82
N ASP A 325 -2.01 -8.18 19.04
CA ASP A 325 -0.74 -8.24 19.78
C ASP A 325 0.02 -9.51 19.40
N VAL A 326 1.28 -9.35 19.04
CA VAL A 326 2.19 -10.42 18.66
C VAL A 326 3.44 -10.32 19.49
N TYR A 327 3.80 -11.42 20.17
CA TYR A 327 5.03 -11.47 20.95
C TYR A 327 6.26 -11.48 20.03
N HIS A 328 7.17 -10.55 20.30
CA HIS A 328 8.45 -10.40 19.59
C HIS A 328 9.61 -10.78 20.51
N PRO A 329 10.21 -11.96 20.32
CA PRO A 329 11.33 -12.40 21.16
C PRO A 329 12.51 -11.43 21.18
N GLU A 330 12.79 -10.78 20.04
CA GLU A 330 13.87 -9.80 19.91
C GLU A 330 13.64 -8.52 20.74
N PHE A 331 12.39 -8.21 21.07
CA PHE A 331 12.03 -7.05 21.90
C PHE A 331 11.61 -7.44 23.31
N GLY A 332 11.44 -8.74 23.59
CA GLY A 332 10.98 -9.26 24.86
C GLY A 332 9.58 -8.82 25.29
N LYS A 333 8.73 -8.41 24.34
CA LYS A 333 7.37 -7.89 24.60
C LYS A 333 6.42 -8.11 23.44
N ASP A 334 5.13 -7.96 23.72
CA ASP A 334 4.11 -7.88 22.71
C ASP A 334 4.18 -6.54 21.97
N ILE A 335 3.96 -6.58 20.66
CA ILE A 335 3.83 -5.41 19.80
C ILE A 335 2.50 -5.50 19.07
N THR A 336 1.73 -4.41 19.14
CA THR A 336 0.46 -4.31 18.44
C THR A 336 0.70 -4.12 16.95
N HIS A 337 0.18 -5.05 16.16
CA HIS A 337 0.21 -5.05 14.70
C HIS A 337 -1.14 -4.61 14.13
N LEU A 338 -1.11 -4.14 12.88
CA LEU A 338 -2.30 -4.06 12.06
C LEU A 338 -2.84 -5.47 11.85
N GLY A 339 -4.10 -5.68 12.12
CA GLY A 339 -4.77 -6.94 11.88
C GLY A 339 -5.09 -7.16 10.40
N PRO A 340 -5.80 -8.24 10.09
CA PRO A 340 -6.21 -8.58 8.74
C PRO A 340 -7.03 -7.49 8.08
N TYR A 341 -6.69 -7.15 6.84
CA TYR A 341 -7.43 -6.17 6.03
C TYR A 341 -8.82 -6.64 5.57
N MET A 342 -9.12 -7.94 5.69
CA MET A 342 -10.43 -8.51 5.40
C MET A 342 -10.83 -9.54 6.46
N LYS A 343 -12.14 -9.72 6.66
CA LYS A 343 -12.71 -10.80 7.47
C LYS A 343 -13.32 -11.84 6.54
N MET A 344 -12.89 -13.08 6.67
CA MET A 344 -13.40 -14.21 5.91
C MET A 344 -14.06 -15.18 6.88
N SER A 345 -15.32 -15.59 6.63
CA SER A 345 -16.11 -16.42 7.55
C SER A 345 -15.50 -17.79 7.77
N GLU A 346 -15.05 -18.46 6.70
CA GLU A 346 -14.56 -19.83 6.74
C GLU A 346 -13.05 -19.93 6.94
N THR A 347 -12.30 -18.95 6.41
CA THR A 347 -10.83 -18.95 6.42
C THR A 347 -10.29 -17.63 6.98
N PRO A 348 -10.52 -17.34 8.27
CA PRO A 348 -10.11 -16.07 8.86
C PRO A 348 -8.59 -15.88 8.78
N LEU A 349 -8.18 -14.68 8.38
CA LEU A 349 -6.76 -14.30 8.38
C LEU A 349 -6.27 -14.17 9.83
N LYS A 350 -5.06 -14.66 10.10
CA LYS A 350 -4.43 -14.61 11.42
C LYS A 350 -2.98 -14.20 11.31
N ILE A 351 -2.52 -13.39 12.24
CA ILE A 351 -1.08 -13.18 12.50
C ILE A 351 -0.77 -13.99 13.75
N TYR A 352 0.14 -14.96 13.65
CA TYR A 352 0.48 -15.89 14.73
C TYR A 352 1.97 -15.94 15.05
N SER A 353 2.82 -15.33 14.21
CA SER A 353 4.25 -15.26 14.48
C SER A 353 4.83 -13.92 14.01
N PRO A 354 5.85 -13.41 14.70
CA PRO A 354 6.59 -12.24 14.27
C PRO A 354 7.39 -12.53 12.99
N SER A 355 8.03 -11.50 12.45
CA SER A 355 8.98 -11.64 11.36
C SER A 355 10.17 -12.50 11.77
N PRO A 356 10.67 -13.42 10.92
CA PRO A 356 11.74 -14.32 11.26
C PRO A 356 13.10 -13.61 11.36
N SER A 357 13.98 -14.07 12.25
CA SER A 357 15.40 -13.77 12.21
C SER A 357 16.07 -14.51 11.05
N VAL A 358 17.26 -14.04 10.63
CA VAL A 358 18.01 -14.65 9.51
C VAL A 358 18.26 -16.12 9.80
N GLY A 359 17.80 -17.00 8.91
CA GLY A 359 18.05 -18.45 9.01
C GLY A 359 17.39 -19.14 10.21
N SER A 360 16.45 -18.49 10.92
CA SER A 360 15.81 -19.07 12.11
C SER A 360 15.10 -20.40 11.86
N HIS A 361 14.72 -20.68 10.63
CA HIS A 361 14.05 -21.92 10.23
C HIS A 361 14.92 -22.85 9.36
N ASN A 362 16.23 -22.60 9.28
CA ASN A 362 17.15 -23.43 8.49
C ASN A 362 17.06 -24.92 8.84
N GLU A 363 17.11 -25.27 10.13
CA GLU A 363 17.09 -26.66 10.54
C GLU A 363 15.78 -27.36 10.19
N GLU A 364 14.66 -26.70 10.41
CA GLU A 364 13.33 -27.21 10.10
C GLU A 364 13.17 -27.46 8.60
N ILE A 365 13.43 -26.43 7.79
CA ILE A 365 13.20 -26.48 6.36
C ILE A 365 14.18 -27.42 5.67
N PHE A 366 15.47 -27.33 5.96
CA PHE A 366 16.46 -28.21 5.32
C PHE A 366 16.30 -29.69 5.71
N LYS A 367 15.90 -29.96 6.95
CA LYS A 367 15.53 -31.30 7.36
C LYS A 367 14.35 -31.87 6.55
N SER A 368 13.35 -31.04 6.23
CA SER A 368 12.21 -31.42 5.39
C SER A 368 12.61 -31.76 3.95
N LEU A 369 13.80 -31.28 3.51
CA LEU A 369 14.41 -31.60 2.21
C LEU A 369 15.35 -32.80 2.26
N GLY A 370 15.46 -33.49 3.41
CA GLY A 370 16.34 -34.63 3.60
C GLY A 370 17.80 -34.26 3.92
N ILE A 371 18.09 -32.99 4.24
CA ILE A 371 19.43 -32.52 4.59
C ILE A 371 19.66 -32.76 6.09
N GLY A 372 20.67 -33.55 6.41
CA GLY A 372 20.96 -33.95 7.78
C GLY A 372 21.67 -32.86 8.60
N LYS A 373 21.62 -32.95 9.94
CA LYS A 373 22.23 -31.96 10.84
C LYS A 373 23.74 -31.74 10.59
N SER A 374 24.49 -32.78 10.26
CA SER A 374 25.92 -32.69 9.93
C SER A 374 26.17 -31.87 8.69
N GLU A 375 25.34 -32.07 7.66
CA GLU A 375 25.40 -31.32 6.40
C GLU A 375 24.99 -29.87 6.57
N ILE A 376 23.92 -29.58 7.33
CA ILE A 376 23.51 -28.20 7.69
C ILE A 376 24.68 -27.46 8.40
N LYS A 377 25.37 -28.13 9.32
CA LYS A 377 26.53 -27.55 9.97
C LYS A 377 27.68 -27.28 9.00
N ALA A 378 27.93 -28.18 8.06
CA ALA A 378 28.95 -28.00 7.03
C ALA A 378 28.59 -26.85 6.07
N LEU A 379 27.33 -26.73 5.62
CA LEU A 379 26.84 -25.63 4.78
C LEU A 379 27.03 -24.27 5.48
N ARG A 380 26.71 -24.20 6.77
CA ARG A 380 26.93 -22.97 7.57
C ARG A 380 28.40 -22.60 7.65
N LYS A 381 29.30 -23.58 7.90
CA LYS A 381 30.76 -23.32 7.95
C LYS A 381 31.32 -22.79 6.62
N ARG A 382 30.71 -23.18 5.51
CA ARG A 382 31.10 -22.72 4.16
C ARG A 382 30.41 -21.43 3.71
N GLY A 383 29.56 -20.84 4.56
CA GLY A 383 28.85 -19.60 4.25
C GLY A 383 27.74 -19.75 3.18
N ILE A 384 27.23 -20.96 2.99
CA ILE A 384 26.13 -21.23 2.02
C ILE A 384 24.79 -20.92 2.65
N ILE A 385 24.69 -21.10 3.99
CA ILE A 385 23.48 -20.82 4.77
C ILE A 385 23.82 -20.02 6.03
#